data_67daed9e94af5cc708c2453b575a5f74
#
_entry.id   67daed9e94af5cc708c2453b575a5f74
#
_cell.length_a   1.000
_cell.length_b   1.000
_cell.length_c   1.000
_cell.angle_alpha   90.00
_cell.angle_beta   90.00
_cell.angle_gamma   90.00
#
_symmetry.space_group_name_H-M   'P 1'
#
loop_
_entity.id
_entity.type
_entity.pdbx_description
1 polymer ?
#
loop_
_entity_poly.entity_id
_entity_poly.type
_entity_poly.pdbx_seq_one_letter_code
_entity_poly.pdbx_strand_id
1 'polypeptide(L)'
;MTVSDRAAAIWIGVIAAAIYVAAGIGLSTDYDYYGRLADAFLHGRWWLTEAPSWLNELLPCGADRYCVVYPPLPAILSLPFVPLFPTAVAQVIAARIAGGASAGALYYAIRAYGAPRTYAFAGVLLSAFGTTLFFSSVDGRAWYAAHSASMLFVALAFAVAARGGSAFVVGALVGISALARLPVALAAPALALLCARRAGTPYGRSLAGVIAGGVPLAIVYVGYNLLRWGTPFDDGYTRLIQGDVFFNHGLFSPLYLPRQLYAIFLQDPEIVPDTPFFLRPRFIGMSLFITTPAFLWIFVALREIRRDVAVVATGAAALLALLPDLFHGTVGFQQFGYRFSIDAQPFLVALALAGDGLIRGVWRRWPTVIFIVALVLSLAVNIYATIAITRFEYWQ
;
A
#
# COMPACT_ATOMS: atom_id res chain seq x y z
N MET A 1 0.39 26.43 -2.40
CA MET A 1 1.33 25.70 -1.51
C MET A 1 2.61 26.49 -1.38
N THR A 2 3.08 26.62 -0.16
CA THR A 2 4.27 27.40 0.18
C THR A 2 5.52 26.52 0.17
N VAL A 3 6.72 27.11 0.15
CA VAL A 3 8.01 26.41 0.36
C VAL A 3 7.94 25.64 1.68
N SER A 4 7.27 26.19 2.69
CA SER A 4 7.10 25.55 4.00
C SER A 4 6.29 24.25 3.96
N ASP A 5 5.36 24.07 3.01
CA ASP A 5 4.61 22.81 2.88
C ASP A 5 5.48 21.67 2.30
N ARG A 6 6.44 22.00 1.42
CA ARG A 6 7.41 21.01 0.90
C ARG A 6 8.38 20.57 1.99
N ALA A 7 8.94 21.53 2.72
CA ALA A 7 9.83 21.22 3.83
C ALA A 7 9.11 20.38 4.91
N ALA A 8 7.87 20.75 5.24
CA ALA A 8 7.06 19.96 6.18
C ALA A 8 6.84 18.52 5.69
N ALA A 9 6.52 18.31 4.40
CA ALA A 9 6.34 16.97 3.84
C ALA A 9 7.61 16.12 3.95
N ILE A 10 8.78 16.70 3.65
CA ILE A 10 10.07 16.01 3.76
C ILE A 10 10.32 15.60 5.23
N TRP A 11 10.20 16.53 6.18
CA TRP A 11 10.45 16.24 7.58
C TRP A 11 9.44 15.25 8.16
N ILE A 12 8.16 15.32 7.78
CA ILE A 12 7.15 14.33 8.17
C ILE A 12 7.55 12.94 7.68
N GLY A 13 7.97 12.82 6.42
CA GLY A 13 8.43 11.55 5.86
C GLY A 13 9.67 11.00 6.58
N VAL A 14 10.65 11.86 6.86
CA VAL A 14 11.87 11.48 7.60
C VAL A 14 11.53 11.03 9.03
N ILE A 15 10.71 11.80 9.74
CA ILE A 15 10.33 11.48 11.13
C ILE A 15 9.51 10.17 11.17
N ALA A 16 8.54 10.00 10.26
CA ALA A 16 7.75 8.77 10.22
C ALA A 16 8.62 7.55 9.87
N ALA A 17 9.55 7.68 8.92
CA ALA A 17 10.51 6.63 8.59
C ALA A 17 11.41 6.29 9.80
N ALA A 18 11.90 7.29 10.52
CA ALA A 18 12.70 7.08 11.71
C ALA A 18 11.91 6.36 12.82
N ILE A 19 10.63 6.72 13.03
CA ILE A 19 9.74 6.04 13.98
C ILE A 19 9.52 4.57 13.56
N TYR A 20 9.30 4.30 12.27
CA TYR A 20 9.10 2.94 11.77
C TYR A 20 10.36 2.08 11.95
N VAL A 21 11.54 2.63 11.64
CA VAL A 21 12.82 1.95 11.86
C VAL A 21 13.01 1.68 13.35
N ALA A 22 12.75 2.67 14.22
CA ALA A 22 12.86 2.52 15.66
C ALA A 22 11.90 1.47 16.24
N ALA A 23 10.62 1.46 15.77
CA ALA A 23 9.63 0.46 16.16
C ALA A 23 10.05 -0.96 15.79
N GLY A 24 10.80 -1.10 14.71
CA GLY A 24 11.28 -2.38 14.20
C GLY A 24 12.70 -2.78 14.63
N ILE A 25 13.36 -2.05 15.54
CA ILE A 25 14.70 -2.42 16.02
C ILE A 25 14.69 -3.85 16.58
N GLY A 26 15.67 -4.67 16.15
CA GLY A 26 15.79 -6.07 16.53
C GLY A 26 14.86 -7.04 15.80
N LEU A 27 14.00 -6.55 14.90
CA LEU A 27 13.14 -7.39 14.07
C LEU A 27 13.77 -7.60 12.68
N SER A 28 13.74 -8.82 12.21
CA SER A 28 14.08 -9.28 10.87
C SER A 28 12.96 -10.17 10.33
N THR A 29 13.12 -10.77 9.18
CA THR A 29 12.12 -11.68 8.61
C THR A 29 12.76 -12.89 7.96
N ASP A 30 12.17 -14.06 8.15
CA ASP A 30 12.57 -15.27 7.43
C ASP A 30 12.09 -15.26 5.96
N TYR A 31 11.08 -14.43 5.65
CA TYR A 31 10.53 -14.26 4.30
C TYR A 31 11.23 -13.12 3.55
N ASP A 32 12.57 -13.24 3.41
CA ASP A 32 13.47 -12.22 2.87
C ASP A 32 13.69 -12.32 1.35
N TYR A 33 12.65 -12.72 0.61
CA TYR A 33 12.71 -12.88 -0.87
C TYR A 33 13.32 -11.68 -1.58
N TYR A 34 12.94 -10.45 -1.18
CA TYR A 34 13.45 -9.23 -1.80
C TYR A 34 14.86 -8.88 -1.39
N GLY A 35 15.24 -9.18 -0.16
CA GLY A 35 16.62 -9.01 0.30
C GLY A 35 17.58 -9.91 -0.47
N ARG A 36 17.21 -11.18 -0.63
CA ARG A 36 17.98 -12.14 -1.46
C ARG A 36 17.99 -11.78 -2.93
N LEU A 37 16.86 -11.30 -3.45
CA LEU A 37 16.80 -10.83 -4.84
C LEU A 37 17.66 -9.58 -5.05
N ALA A 38 17.71 -8.66 -4.08
CA ALA A 38 18.58 -7.50 -4.12
C ALA A 38 20.08 -7.92 -4.12
N ASP A 39 20.45 -8.90 -3.29
CA ASP A 39 21.79 -9.47 -3.32
C ASP A 39 22.10 -10.10 -4.68
N ALA A 40 21.16 -10.86 -5.24
CA ALA A 40 21.32 -11.42 -6.58
C ALA A 40 21.53 -10.32 -7.65
N PHE A 41 20.80 -9.21 -7.58
CA PHE A 41 20.98 -8.08 -8.49
C PHE A 41 22.37 -7.46 -8.39
N LEU A 42 22.95 -7.33 -7.18
CA LEU A 42 24.34 -6.85 -7.00
C LEU A 42 25.36 -7.75 -7.66
N HIS A 43 25.03 -9.05 -7.84
CA HIS A 43 25.87 -10.03 -8.52
C HIS A 43 25.47 -10.25 -10.00
N GLY A 44 24.67 -9.35 -10.60
CA GLY A 44 24.24 -9.42 -12.00
C GLY A 44 23.26 -10.55 -12.31
N ARG A 45 22.55 -11.08 -11.30
CA ARG A 45 21.60 -12.19 -11.42
C ARG A 45 20.19 -11.71 -11.08
N TRP A 46 19.16 -12.26 -11.76
CA TRP A 46 17.74 -12.04 -11.45
C TRP A 46 17.08 -13.30 -10.86
N TRP A 47 17.89 -14.26 -10.43
CA TRP A 47 17.49 -15.51 -9.79
C TRP A 47 18.36 -15.78 -8.57
N LEU A 48 17.85 -16.61 -7.68
CA LEU A 48 18.56 -17.14 -6.52
C LEU A 48 19.22 -18.49 -6.88
N THR A 49 20.34 -18.78 -6.26
CA THR A 49 21.07 -20.07 -6.42
C THR A 49 20.62 -21.12 -5.41
N GLU A 50 19.83 -20.73 -4.40
CA GLU A 50 19.33 -21.58 -3.33
C GLU A 50 17.84 -21.35 -3.14
N ALA A 51 17.10 -22.40 -2.78
CA ALA A 51 15.69 -22.35 -2.38
C ALA A 51 15.52 -22.99 -0.99
N PRO A 52 15.75 -22.25 0.09
CA PRO A 52 15.48 -22.74 1.44
C PRO A 52 14.03 -23.21 1.57
N SER A 53 13.80 -24.30 2.29
CA SER A 53 12.48 -24.95 2.38
C SER A 53 11.38 -24.06 2.95
N TRP A 54 11.71 -23.05 3.76
CA TRP A 54 10.76 -22.08 4.31
C TRP A 54 10.36 -20.97 3.31
N LEU A 55 11.14 -20.79 2.23
CA LEU A 55 10.81 -19.86 1.14
C LEU A 55 10.01 -20.59 0.05
N ASN A 56 8.79 -21.00 0.40
CA ASN A 56 7.93 -21.85 -0.40
C ASN A 56 7.33 -21.20 -1.65
N GLU A 57 7.57 -19.89 -1.85
CA GLU A 57 7.07 -19.12 -3.02
C GLU A 57 8.20 -18.85 -4.03
N LEU A 58 9.32 -19.56 -3.95
CA LEU A 58 10.34 -19.61 -4.99
C LEU A 58 9.99 -20.68 -6.01
N LEU A 59 10.09 -20.35 -7.29
CA LEU A 59 9.81 -21.30 -8.38
C LEU A 59 11.07 -21.54 -9.22
N PRO A 60 11.29 -22.79 -9.67
CA PRO A 60 12.34 -23.10 -10.62
C PRO A 60 12.17 -22.29 -11.92
N CYS A 61 13.25 -21.65 -12.39
CA CYS A 61 13.26 -20.88 -13.64
C CYS A 61 14.49 -21.21 -14.52
N GLY A 62 15.10 -22.37 -14.28
CA GLY A 62 16.23 -22.93 -15.00
C GLY A 62 16.95 -23.98 -14.16
N ALA A 63 18.00 -24.60 -14.68
CA ALA A 63 18.83 -25.51 -13.91
C ALA A 63 19.51 -24.73 -12.77
N ASP A 64 19.32 -25.17 -11.53
CA ASP A 64 19.84 -24.55 -10.31
C ASP A 64 19.53 -23.06 -10.16
N ARG A 65 18.36 -22.62 -10.70
CA ARG A 65 17.88 -21.25 -10.66
C ARG A 65 16.48 -21.18 -10.08
N TYR A 66 16.31 -20.33 -9.08
CA TYR A 66 15.03 -20.12 -8.42
C TYR A 66 14.63 -18.65 -8.52
N CYS A 67 13.47 -18.38 -9.07
CA CYS A 67 12.97 -17.03 -9.27
C CYS A 67 11.96 -16.67 -8.21
N VAL A 68 12.10 -15.43 -7.72
CA VAL A 68 11.09 -14.80 -6.87
C VAL A 68 9.88 -14.47 -7.73
N VAL A 69 8.68 -14.88 -7.34
CA VAL A 69 7.45 -14.68 -8.12
C VAL A 69 6.99 -13.22 -8.15
N TYR A 70 7.42 -12.43 -7.20
CA TYR A 70 6.98 -11.05 -7.01
C TYR A 70 7.65 -10.03 -7.95
N PRO A 71 7.00 -8.85 -8.18
CA PRO A 71 7.59 -7.73 -8.89
C PRO A 71 8.83 -7.16 -8.18
N PRO A 72 9.78 -6.51 -8.90
CA PRO A 72 11.15 -6.28 -8.41
C PRO A 72 11.35 -5.03 -7.55
N LEU A 73 10.41 -4.08 -7.46
CA LEU A 73 10.66 -2.79 -6.81
C LEU A 73 11.11 -2.90 -5.35
N PRO A 74 10.52 -3.76 -4.49
CA PRO A 74 11.01 -3.85 -3.11
C PRO A 74 12.45 -4.34 -3.01
N ALA A 75 12.90 -5.21 -3.93
CA ALA A 75 14.30 -5.61 -4.02
C ALA A 75 15.20 -4.44 -4.44
N ILE A 76 14.76 -3.65 -5.40
CA ILE A 76 15.50 -2.44 -5.83
C ILE A 76 15.65 -1.46 -4.67
N LEU A 77 14.61 -1.26 -3.85
CA LEU A 77 14.68 -0.40 -2.66
C LEU A 77 15.58 -0.98 -1.56
N SER A 78 15.80 -2.29 -1.55
CA SER A 78 16.68 -2.97 -0.59
C SER A 78 18.17 -2.91 -0.98
N LEU A 79 18.49 -2.61 -2.25
CA LEU A 79 19.87 -2.57 -2.77
C LEU A 79 20.86 -1.76 -1.91
N PRO A 80 20.53 -0.54 -1.42
CA PRO A 80 21.47 0.25 -0.63
C PRO A 80 21.83 -0.37 0.72
N PHE A 81 21.00 -1.28 1.23
CA PHE A 81 21.12 -1.86 2.56
C PHE A 81 21.79 -3.22 2.57
N VAL A 82 21.71 -4.00 1.49
CA VAL A 82 22.29 -5.34 1.39
C VAL A 82 23.81 -5.37 1.63
N PRO A 83 24.63 -4.40 1.16
CA PRO A 83 26.05 -4.39 1.48
C PRO A 83 26.38 -4.10 2.96
N LEU A 84 25.40 -3.60 3.73
CA LEU A 84 25.59 -3.15 5.11
C LEU A 84 24.95 -4.09 6.14
N PHE A 85 23.95 -4.89 5.72
CA PHE A 85 23.13 -5.70 6.60
C PHE A 85 22.82 -7.07 5.95
N PRO A 86 22.53 -8.10 6.75
CA PRO A 86 21.97 -9.35 6.23
C PRO A 86 20.70 -9.10 5.40
N THR A 87 20.43 -9.91 4.40
CA THR A 87 19.30 -9.76 3.46
C THR A 87 17.96 -9.58 4.14
N ALA A 88 17.72 -10.35 5.21
CA ALA A 88 16.54 -10.27 6.06
C ALA A 88 16.34 -8.86 6.71
N VAL A 89 17.44 -8.27 7.17
CA VAL A 89 17.44 -6.93 7.80
C VAL A 89 17.35 -5.84 6.74
N ALA A 90 18.07 -5.98 5.63
CA ALA A 90 18.05 -5.03 4.53
C ALA A 90 16.63 -4.82 3.97
N GLN A 91 15.88 -5.91 3.76
CA GLN A 91 14.50 -5.86 3.29
C GLN A 91 13.58 -5.10 4.26
N VAL A 92 13.62 -5.42 5.56
CA VAL A 92 12.72 -4.78 6.51
C VAL A 92 13.08 -3.31 6.74
N ILE A 93 14.35 -2.92 6.66
CA ILE A 93 14.75 -1.50 6.70
C ILE A 93 14.16 -0.75 5.49
N ALA A 94 14.29 -1.31 4.28
CA ALA A 94 13.74 -0.70 3.07
C ALA A 94 12.21 -0.53 3.16
N ALA A 95 11.49 -1.54 3.66
CA ALA A 95 10.04 -1.48 3.86
C ALA A 95 9.63 -0.39 4.87
N ARG A 96 10.34 -0.27 6.00
CA ARG A 96 10.10 0.73 7.05
C ARG A 96 10.33 2.15 6.52
N ILE A 97 11.42 2.36 5.79
CA ILE A 97 11.73 3.67 5.20
C ILE A 97 10.69 4.04 4.16
N ALA A 98 10.33 3.13 3.24
CA ALA A 98 9.34 3.40 2.21
C ALA A 98 7.96 3.68 2.81
N GLY A 99 7.50 2.84 3.75
CA GLY A 99 6.22 3.04 4.43
C GLY A 99 6.15 4.35 5.21
N GLY A 100 7.19 4.66 6.01
CA GLY A 100 7.25 5.92 6.75
C GLY A 100 7.34 7.15 5.85
N ALA A 101 8.18 7.11 4.81
CA ALA A 101 8.33 8.20 3.85
C ALA A 101 7.03 8.52 3.10
N SER A 102 6.15 7.52 2.91
CA SER A 102 4.84 7.73 2.29
C SER A 102 3.96 8.74 3.04
N ALA A 103 4.16 8.88 4.35
CA ALA A 103 3.45 9.87 5.17
C ALA A 103 3.71 11.31 4.70
N GLY A 104 4.94 11.61 4.32
CA GLY A 104 5.30 12.92 3.77
C GLY A 104 4.67 13.17 2.40
N ALA A 105 4.66 12.15 1.52
CA ALA A 105 3.99 12.22 0.23
C ALA A 105 2.49 12.45 0.40
N LEU A 106 1.85 11.77 1.36
CA LEU A 106 0.43 11.93 1.64
C LEU A 106 0.10 13.31 2.24
N TYR A 107 0.93 13.81 3.17
CA TYR A 107 0.77 15.19 3.64
C TYR A 107 0.72 16.16 2.47
N TYR A 108 1.66 16.01 1.55
CA TYR A 108 1.75 16.86 0.37
C TYR A 108 0.53 16.71 -0.54
N ALA A 109 0.01 15.49 -0.73
CA ALA A 109 -1.20 15.22 -1.50
C ALA A 109 -2.43 15.90 -0.89
N ILE A 110 -2.64 15.74 0.42
CA ILE A 110 -3.80 16.31 1.13
C ILE A 110 -3.73 17.84 1.10
N ARG A 111 -2.54 18.44 1.28
CA ARG A 111 -2.36 19.89 1.14
C ARG A 111 -2.65 20.37 -0.30
N ALA A 112 -2.24 19.60 -1.30
CA ALA A 112 -2.54 19.88 -2.70
C ALA A 112 -4.03 19.75 -3.02
N TYR A 113 -4.75 18.90 -2.31
CA TYR A 113 -6.20 18.75 -2.38
C TYR A 113 -6.96 19.96 -1.84
N GLY A 114 -6.28 20.85 -1.13
CA GLY A 114 -6.84 22.10 -0.57
C GLY A 114 -7.18 22.02 0.92
N ALA A 115 -6.90 20.92 1.57
CA ALA A 115 -7.18 20.75 3.00
C ALA A 115 -6.31 21.66 3.88
N PRO A 116 -6.81 22.16 5.03
CA PRO A 116 -6.01 22.85 6.05
C PRO A 116 -4.89 21.97 6.59
N ARG A 117 -3.85 22.59 7.16
CA ARG A 117 -2.72 21.85 7.76
C ARG A 117 -3.17 20.85 8.82
N THR A 118 -4.13 21.20 9.64
CA THR A 118 -4.69 20.33 10.69
C THR A 118 -5.28 19.04 10.14
N TYR A 119 -6.03 19.13 9.03
CA TYR A 119 -6.53 17.96 8.30
C TYR A 119 -5.40 17.15 7.67
N ALA A 120 -4.38 17.82 7.12
CA ALA A 120 -3.23 17.12 6.55
C ALA A 120 -2.46 16.36 7.62
N PHE A 121 -2.26 16.92 8.81
CA PHE A 121 -1.68 16.21 9.94
C PHE A 121 -2.57 15.07 10.45
N ALA A 122 -3.89 15.26 10.54
CA ALA A 122 -4.81 14.18 10.89
C ALA A 122 -4.72 13.03 9.86
N GLY A 123 -4.64 13.33 8.57
CA GLY A 123 -4.45 12.34 7.51
C GLY A 123 -3.10 11.61 7.59
N VAL A 124 -2.03 12.32 7.95
CA VAL A 124 -0.71 11.71 8.21
C VAL A 124 -0.78 10.75 9.38
N LEU A 125 -1.34 11.17 10.51
CA LEU A 125 -1.48 10.31 11.68
C LEU A 125 -2.33 9.09 11.38
N LEU A 126 -3.48 9.30 10.70
CA LEU A 126 -4.34 8.21 10.27
C LEU A 126 -3.60 7.22 9.38
N SER A 127 -2.95 7.71 8.32
CA SER A 127 -2.24 6.86 7.36
C SER A 127 -1.06 6.13 8.00
N ALA A 128 -0.18 6.87 8.70
CA ALA A 128 1.07 6.31 9.18
C ALA A 128 0.89 5.40 10.40
N PHE A 129 -0.07 5.68 11.28
CA PHE A 129 -0.18 4.97 12.56
C PHE A 129 -1.58 4.43 12.85
N GLY A 130 -2.60 4.87 12.10
CA GLY A 130 -3.99 4.46 12.28
C GLY A 130 -4.51 3.50 11.22
N THR A 131 -3.63 2.90 10.42
CA THR A 131 -3.95 1.87 9.42
C THR A 131 -2.97 0.72 9.50
N THR A 132 -3.30 -0.37 8.83
CA THR A 132 -2.45 -1.58 8.72
C THR A 132 -1.08 -1.34 8.08
N LEU A 133 -0.85 -0.15 7.48
CA LEU A 133 0.45 0.23 6.93
C LEU A 133 1.55 0.23 7.99
N PHE A 134 1.23 0.66 9.23
CA PHE A 134 2.21 0.68 10.32
C PHE A 134 2.71 -0.73 10.63
N PHE A 135 1.80 -1.66 10.89
CA PHE A 135 2.14 -3.06 11.10
C PHE A 135 2.91 -3.65 9.92
N SER A 136 2.38 -3.49 8.71
CA SER A 136 2.97 -4.06 7.50
C SER A 136 4.39 -3.56 7.25
N SER A 137 4.64 -2.27 7.48
CA SER A 137 5.97 -1.70 7.28
C SER A 137 6.96 -2.08 8.38
N VAL A 138 6.51 -2.20 9.65
CA VAL A 138 7.36 -2.60 10.78
C VAL A 138 7.77 -4.06 10.67
N ASP A 139 6.84 -4.94 10.32
CA ASP A 139 7.07 -6.36 10.08
C ASP A 139 8.00 -6.57 8.86
N GLY A 140 7.66 -6.01 7.70
CA GLY A 140 8.53 -5.94 6.53
C GLY A 140 8.80 -7.27 5.81
N ARG A 141 8.09 -8.38 6.12
CA ARG A 141 8.15 -9.59 5.31
C ARG A 141 7.71 -9.31 3.87
N ALA A 142 8.03 -10.15 2.92
CA ALA A 142 7.91 -9.86 1.48
C ALA A 142 6.55 -9.30 1.07
N TRP A 143 5.45 -9.91 1.50
CA TRP A 143 4.10 -9.45 1.16
C TRP A 143 3.81 -8.02 1.63
N TYR A 144 4.37 -7.60 2.76
CA TYR A 144 4.19 -6.29 3.36
C TYR A 144 5.15 -5.25 2.79
N ALA A 145 6.39 -5.66 2.51
CA ALA A 145 7.37 -4.80 1.85
C ALA A 145 6.87 -4.31 0.49
N ALA A 146 6.14 -5.18 -0.25
CA ALA A 146 5.51 -4.80 -1.50
C ALA A 146 4.49 -3.65 -1.32
N HIS A 147 3.62 -3.75 -0.31
CA HIS A 147 2.65 -2.68 -0.02
C HIS A 147 3.34 -1.39 0.44
N SER A 148 4.36 -1.49 1.29
CA SER A 148 5.11 -0.31 1.77
C SER A 148 5.80 0.43 0.62
N ALA A 149 6.43 -0.32 -0.30
CA ALA A 149 7.07 0.24 -1.49
C ALA A 149 6.03 0.87 -2.43
N SER A 150 4.92 0.18 -2.69
CA SER A 150 3.83 0.69 -3.53
C SER A 150 3.23 1.96 -2.97
N MET A 151 2.93 1.99 -1.66
CA MET A 151 2.30 3.13 -0.97
C MET A 151 3.09 4.44 -1.15
N LEU A 152 4.43 4.38 -1.11
CA LEU A 152 5.26 5.56 -1.32
C LEU A 152 4.99 6.20 -2.69
N PHE A 153 5.04 5.39 -3.75
CA PHE A 153 4.95 5.91 -5.11
C PHE A 153 3.53 6.25 -5.53
N VAL A 154 2.52 5.51 -5.07
CA VAL A 154 1.11 5.87 -5.33
C VAL A 154 0.71 7.14 -4.59
N ALA A 155 1.21 7.37 -3.37
CA ALA A 155 0.99 8.63 -2.66
C ALA A 155 1.65 9.82 -3.36
N LEU A 156 2.87 9.63 -3.91
CA LEU A 156 3.53 10.64 -4.74
C LEU A 156 2.75 10.91 -6.04
N ALA A 157 2.27 9.86 -6.74
CA ALA A 157 1.43 10.00 -7.94
C ALA A 157 0.16 10.80 -7.64
N PHE A 158 -0.51 10.48 -6.54
CA PHE A 158 -1.68 11.20 -6.06
C PHE A 158 -1.36 12.68 -5.75
N ALA A 159 -0.22 12.95 -5.11
CA ALA A 159 0.22 14.31 -4.83
C ALA A 159 0.45 15.14 -6.10
N VAL A 160 1.08 14.56 -7.12
CA VAL A 160 1.31 15.22 -8.41
C VAL A 160 -0.02 15.45 -9.13
N ALA A 161 -0.91 14.46 -9.18
CA ALA A 161 -2.23 14.57 -9.80
C ALA A 161 -3.11 15.63 -9.09
N ALA A 162 -3.16 15.62 -7.77
CA ALA A 162 -3.95 16.56 -6.96
C ALA A 162 -3.51 18.03 -7.14
N ARG A 163 -2.28 18.25 -7.59
CA ARG A 163 -1.74 19.58 -7.92
C ARG A 163 -1.95 20.01 -9.37
N GLY A 164 -2.45 19.12 -10.22
CA GLY A 164 -2.46 19.35 -11.66
C GLY A 164 -1.06 19.42 -12.25
N GLY A 165 -0.13 18.62 -11.71
CA GLY A 165 1.25 18.51 -12.20
C GLY A 165 1.34 17.72 -13.50
N SER A 166 2.56 17.30 -13.89
CA SER A 166 2.78 16.55 -15.13
C SER A 166 2.09 15.20 -15.12
N ALA A 167 1.19 14.97 -16.07
CA ALA A 167 0.51 13.69 -16.25
C ALA A 167 1.51 12.55 -16.56
N PHE A 168 2.61 12.85 -17.27
CA PHE A 168 3.70 11.92 -17.51
C PHE A 168 4.33 11.43 -16.18
N VAL A 169 4.60 12.36 -15.26
CA VAL A 169 5.16 12.02 -13.94
C VAL A 169 4.17 11.19 -13.12
N VAL A 170 2.86 11.50 -13.19
CA VAL A 170 1.82 10.67 -12.56
C VAL A 170 1.90 9.24 -13.08
N GLY A 171 1.95 9.05 -14.41
CA GLY A 171 2.06 7.74 -15.03
C GLY A 171 3.34 6.99 -14.66
N ALA A 172 4.48 7.67 -14.65
CA ALA A 172 5.75 7.10 -14.23
C ALA A 172 5.71 6.62 -12.78
N LEU A 173 5.16 7.41 -11.85
CA LEU A 173 5.05 7.04 -10.43
C LEU A 173 4.07 5.89 -10.21
N VAL A 174 2.94 5.85 -10.94
CA VAL A 174 2.02 4.70 -10.92
C VAL A 174 2.72 3.46 -11.47
N GLY A 175 3.47 3.58 -12.57
CA GLY A 175 4.25 2.49 -13.15
C GLY A 175 5.31 1.96 -12.18
N ILE A 176 6.04 2.84 -11.47
CA ILE A 176 6.99 2.44 -10.43
C ILE A 176 6.23 1.69 -9.31
N SER A 177 5.10 2.22 -8.84
CA SER A 177 4.28 1.56 -7.82
C SER A 177 3.83 0.17 -8.27
N ALA A 178 3.45 0.01 -9.55
CA ALA A 178 3.04 -1.26 -10.13
C ALA A 178 4.17 -2.31 -10.15
N LEU A 179 5.45 -1.89 -10.19
CA LEU A 179 6.61 -2.79 -10.03
C LEU A 179 6.76 -3.33 -8.57
N ALA A 180 5.87 -2.96 -7.66
CA ALA A 180 5.69 -3.60 -6.36
C ALA A 180 4.32 -4.29 -6.26
N ARG A 181 3.25 -3.61 -6.74
CA ARG A 181 1.86 -4.03 -6.63
C ARG A 181 1.11 -3.68 -7.91
N LEU A 182 0.95 -4.67 -8.81
CA LEU A 182 0.25 -4.50 -10.09
C LEU A 182 -1.16 -3.91 -10.00
N PRO A 183 -1.99 -4.25 -9.00
CA PRO A 183 -3.35 -3.70 -8.85
C PRO A 183 -3.40 -2.17 -8.93
N VAL A 184 -2.40 -1.48 -8.38
CA VAL A 184 -2.34 -0.02 -8.33
C VAL A 184 -2.33 0.62 -9.72
N ALA A 185 -1.85 -0.08 -10.76
CA ALA A 185 -1.86 0.41 -12.14
C ALA A 185 -3.27 0.78 -12.62
N LEU A 186 -4.30 0.10 -12.12
CA LEU A 186 -5.69 0.39 -12.49
C LEU A 186 -6.19 1.74 -11.99
N ALA A 187 -5.54 2.37 -11.01
CA ALA A 187 -5.86 3.73 -10.57
C ALA A 187 -5.45 4.81 -11.60
N ALA A 188 -4.62 4.47 -12.59
CA ALA A 188 -4.08 5.42 -13.57
C ALA A 188 -5.13 6.29 -14.28
N PRO A 189 -6.24 5.75 -14.85
CA PRO A 189 -7.25 6.58 -15.51
C PRO A 189 -7.96 7.54 -14.57
N ALA A 190 -8.18 7.15 -13.32
CA ALA A 190 -8.79 8.02 -12.33
C ALA A 190 -7.83 9.14 -11.88
N LEU A 191 -6.53 8.85 -11.73
CA LEU A 191 -5.50 9.85 -11.47
C LEU A 191 -5.31 10.80 -12.68
N ALA A 192 -5.45 10.31 -13.92
CA ALA A 192 -5.49 11.14 -15.11
C ALA A 192 -6.68 12.13 -15.07
N LEU A 193 -7.86 11.68 -14.61
CA LEU A 193 -9.04 12.53 -14.44
C LEU A 193 -8.79 13.62 -13.39
N LEU A 194 -8.22 13.26 -12.24
CA LEU A 194 -7.86 14.21 -11.19
C LEU A 194 -6.87 15.25 -11.71
N CYS A 195 -5.83 14.79 -12.39
CA CYS A 195 -4.78 15.63 -12.98
C CYS A 195 -5.41 16.62 -14.01
N ALA A 196 -6.23 16.11 -14.93
CA ALA A 196 -6.91 16.91 -15.95
C ALA A 196 -7.76 18.02 -15.31
N ARG A 197 -8.56 17.63 -14.30
CA ARG A 197 -9.43 18.58 -13.58
C ARG A 197 -8.64 19.68 -12.86
N ARG A 198 -7.52 19.31 -12.25
CA ARG A 198 -6.67 20.25 -11.50
C ARG A 198 -5.83 21.15 -12.41
N ALA A 199 -5.36 20.61 -13.53
CA ALA A 199 -4.57 21.35 -14.52
C ALA A 199 -5.41 22.16 -15.51
N GLY A 200 -6.74 21.99 -15.54
CA GLY A 200 -7.60 22.60 -16.55
C GLY A 200 -7.34 22.09 -17.98
N THR A 201 -6.89 20.83 -18.12
CA THR A 201 -6.56 20.22 -19.42
C THR A 201 -7.61 19.19 -19.83
N PRO A 202 -7.78 18.89 -21.15
CA PRO A 202 -8.65 17.83 -21.60
C PRO A 202 -8.21 16.48 -21.01
N TYR A 203 -9.19 15.65 -20.61
CA TYR A 203 -8.95 14.32 -20.02
C TYR A 203 -8.09 13.44 -20.94
N GLY A 204 -8.39 13.37 -22.23
CA GLY A 204 -7.62 12.54 -23.18
C GLY A 204 -6.12 12.90 -23.24
N ARG A 205 -5.79 14.20 -23.12
CA ARG A 205 -4.38 14.64 -23.05
C ARG A 205 -3.71 14.17 -21.77
N SER A 206 -4.39 14.30 -20.65
CA SER A 206 -3.86 13.81 -19.36
C SER A 206 -3.73 12.30 -19.33
N LEU A 207 -4.71 11.57 -19.87
CA LEU A 207 -4.65 10.11 -19.99
C LEU A 207 -3.48 9.67 -20.88
N ALA A 208 -3.31 10.29 -22.05
CA ALA A 208 -2.18 10.01 -22.93
C ALA A 208 -0.83 10.28 -22.24
N GLY A 209 -0.73 11.36 -21.46
CA GLY A 209 0.45 11.66 -20.64
C GLY A 209 0.72 10.58 -19.58
N VAL A 210 -0.32 10.13 -18.86
CA VAL A 210 -0.20 9.07 -17.86
C VAL A 210 0.23 7.74 -18.52
N ILE A 211 -0.35 7.38 -19.65
CA ILE A 211 0.05 6.19 -20.41
C ILE A 211 1.51 6.32 -20.85
N ALA A 212 1.90 7.44 -21.45
CA ALA A 212 3.28 7.67 -21.89
C ALA A 212 4.31 7.56 -20.75
N GLY A 213 3.96 8.02 -19.53
CA GLY A 213 4.81 7.88 -18.36
C GLY A 213 4.87 6.45 -17.81
N GLY A 214 3.78 5.68 -17.91
CA GLY A 214 3.71 4.30 -17.42
C GLY A 214 4.34 3.27 -18.37
N VAL A 215 4.31 3.50 -19.68
CA VAL A 215 4.80 2.55 -20.71
C VAL A 215 6.25 2.10 -20.47
N PRO A 216 7.23 2.96 -20.16
CA PRO A 216 8.61 2.50 -19.89
C PRO A 216 8.67 1.48 -18.75
N LEU A 217 7.87 1.67 -17.69
CA LEU A 217 7.84 0.78 -16.53
C LEU A 217 7.11 -0.55 -16.86
N ALA A 218 6.09 -0.49 -17.70
CA ALA A 218 5.45 -1.70 -18.23
C ALA A 218 6.42 -2.52 -19.10
N ILE A 219 7.26 -1.87 -19.93
CA ILE A 219 8.32 -2.53 -20.70
C ILE A 219 9.35 -3.19 -19.76
N VAL A 220 9.76 -2.51 -18.70
CA VAL A 220 10.67 -3.08 -17.68
C VAL A 220 10.03 -4.34 -17.06
N TYR A 221 8.74 -4.29 -16.70
CA TYR A 221 8.05 -5.43 -16.13
C TYR A 221 7.92 -6.62 -17.09
N VAL A 222 7.55 -6.34 -18.33
CA VAL A 222 7.51 -7.35 -19.41
C VAL A 222 8.89 -7.98 -19.61
N GLY A 223 9.94 -7.17 -19.69
CA GLY A 223 11.33 -7.66 -19.77
C GLY A 223 11.72 -8.54 -18.59
N TYR A 224 11.34 -8.15 -17.37
CA TYR A 224 11.59 -8.94 -16.18
C TYR A 224 10.85 -10.29 -16.18
N ASN A 225 9.62 -10.34 -16.70
CA ASN A 225 8.88 -11.59 -16.87
C ASN A 225 9.49 -12.49 -17.97
N LEU A 226 9.91 -11.91 -19.08
CA LEU A 226 10.62 -12.65 -20.13
C LEU A 226 11.92 -13.30 -19.60
N LEU A 227 12.66 -12.60 -18.77
CA LEU A 227 13.88 -13.12 -18.15
C LEU A 227 13.61 -14.27 -17.18
N ARG A 228 12.51 -14.21 -16.40
CA ARG A 228 12.17 -15.21 -15.39
C ARG A 228 11.42 -16.41 -15.96
N TRP A 229 10.43 -16.13 -16.80
CA TRP A 229 9.41 -17.10 -17.19
C TRP A 229 9.40 -17.44 -18.69
N GLY A 230 10.14 -16.68 -19.51
CA GLY A 230 10.14 -16.83 -20.96
C GLY A 230 8.83 -16.32 -21.65
N THR A 231 7.97 -15.64 -20.90
CA THR A 231 6.69 -15.09 -21.36
C THR A 231 6.54 -13.64 -20.87
N PRO A 232 5.82 -12.77 -21.60
CA PRO A 232 5.57 -11.39 -21.14
C PRO A 232 4.60 -11.30 -19.95
N PHE A 233 3.88 -12.38 -19.64
CA PHE A 233 2.89 -12.43 -18.57
C PHE A 233 3.51 -12.88 -17.24
N ASP A 234 2.83 -12.57 -16.12
CA ASP A 234 3.24 -13.01 -14.78
C ASP A 234 2.82 -14.48 -14.55
N ASP A 235 3.52 -15.38 -15.22
CA ASP A 235 3.26 -16.80 -15.18
C ASP A 235 3.70 -17.44 -13.85
N GLY A 236 4.65 -16.82 -13.16
CA GLY A 236 5.14 -17.31 -11.87
C GLY A 236 4.05 -17.41 -10.82
N TYR A 237 3.22 -16.36 -10.68
CA TYR A 237 2.14 -16.36 -9.71
C TYR A 237 1.04 -17.37 -10.09
N THR A 238 0.75 -17.52 -11.37
CA THR A 238 -0.20 -18.52 -11.86
C THR A 238 0.27 -19.95 -11.57
N ARG A 239 1.57 -20.21 -11.65
CA ARG A 239 2.16 -21.52 -11.27
C ARG A 239 2.14 -21.73 -9.77
N LEU A 240 2.42 -20.68 -8.99
CA LEU A 240 2.46 -20.76 -7.53
C LEU A 240 1.15 -21.25 -6.93
N ILE A 241 0.02 -20.81 -7.48
CA ILE A 241 -1.32 -21.11 -6.94
C ILE A 241 -1.90 -22.45 -7.42
N GLN A 242 -1.20 -23.21 -8.25
CA GLN A 242 -1.68 -24.49 -8.74
C GLN A 242 -1.87 -25.49 -7.60
N GLY A 243 -3.11 -26.00 -7.47
CA GLY A 243 -3.49 -26.93 -6.39
C GLY A 243 -3.81 -26.29 -5.04
N ASP A 244 -3.71 -24.96 -4.93
CA ASP A 244 -4.10 -24.26 -3.72
C ASP A 244 -5.64 -24.15 -3.63
N VAL A 245 -6.21 -24.61 -2.52
CA VAL A 245 -7.66 -24.66 -2.28
C VAL A 245 -8.33 -23.28 -2.25
N PHE A 246 -7.58 -22.22 -1.97
CA PHE A 246 -8.07 -20.85 -1.99
C PHE A 246 -8.28 -20.32 -3.40
N PHE A 247 -7.64 -20.93 -4.40
CA PHE A 247 -7.65 -20.52 -5.80
C PHE A 247 -8.39 -21.52 -6.71
N ASN A 248 -9.37 -22.24 -6.17
CA ASN A 248 -10.15 -23.25 -6.88
C ASN A 248 -10.94 -22.75 -8.12
N HIS A 249 -11.05 -21.42 -8.29
CA HIS A 249 -11.64 -20.76 -9.47
C HIS A 249 -10.61 -19.90 -10.23
N GLY A 250 -9.30 -20.21 -10.10
CA GLY A 250 -8.20 -19.43 -10.68
C GLY A 250 -7.78 -18.24 -9.83
N LEU A 251 -6.84 -17.45 -10.32
CA LEU A 251 -6.26 -16.32 -9.59
C LEU A 251 -7.31 -15.25 -9.26
N PHE A 252 -8.19 -14.96 -10.23
CA PHE A 252 -9.26 -13.97 -10.09
C PHE A 252 -10.59 -14.58 -10.49
N SER A 253 -11.61 -14.42 -9.64
CA SER A 253 -12.98 -14.87 -9.94
C SER A 253 -14.02 -14.04 -9.18
N PRO A 254 -15.17 -13.72 -9.82
CA PRO A 254 -16.30 -13.10 -9.13
C PRO A 254 -16.81 -13.92 -7.93
N LEU A 255 -16.58 -15.23 -7.92
CA LEU A 255 -17.00 -16.12 -6.84
C LEU A 255 -16.25 -15.87 -5.52
N TYR A 256 -15.13 -15.13 -5.56
CA TYR A 256 -14.40 -14.72 -4.37
C TYR A 256 -14.94 -13.44 -3.71
N LEU A 257 -15.76 -12.66 -4.42
CA LEU A 257 -16.29 -11.39 -3.94
C LEU A 257 -16.97 -11.48 -2.56
N PRO A 258 -17.83 -12.46 -2.26
CA PRO A 258 -18.45 -12.55 -0.92
C PRO A 258 -17.43 -12.69 0.20
N ARG A 259 -16.36 -13.48 -0.01
CA ARG A 259 -15.28 -13.66 0.96
C ARG A 259 -14.48 -12.36 1.18
N GLN A 260 -14.20 -11.63 0.11
CA GLN A 260 -13.49 -10.34 0.18
C GLN A 260 -14.33 -9.29 0.90
N LEU A 261 -15.62 -9.21 0.59
CA LEU A 261 -16.54 -8.28 1.27
C LEU A 261 -16.68 -8.63 2.76
N TYR A 262 -16.78 -9.93 3.12
CA TYR A 262 -16.77 -10.34 4.51
C TYR A 262 -15.51 -9.89 5.23
N ALA A 263 -14.34 -10.10 4.64
CA ALA A 263 -13.06 -9.70 5.22
C ALA A 263 -12.95 -8.17 5.39
N ILE A 264 -13.45 -7.38 4.42
CA ILE A 264 -13.42 -5.92 4.49
C ILE A 264 -14.37 -5.36 5.55
N PHE A 265 -15.59 -5.90 5.64
CA PHE A 265 -16.66 -5.28 6.42
C PHE A 265 -16.92 -5.96 7.76
N LEU A 266 -16.79 -7.29 7.85
CA LEU A 266 -17.37 -8.08 8.94
C LEU A 266 -16.35 -8.91 9.74
N GLN A 267 -15.12 -9.15 9.23
CA GLN A 267 -14.16 -9.99 9.92
C GLN A 267 -13.81 -9.40 11.29
N ASP A 268 -14.22 -10.09 12.35
CA ASP A 268 -14.05 -9.71 13.74
C ASP A 268 -12.71 -10.17 14.33
N PRO A 269 -12.21 -9.56 15.43
CA PRO A 269 -11.14 -10.12 16.22
C PRO A 269 -11.60 -11.39 16.97
N GLU A 270 -10.65 -12.16 17.46
CA GLU A 270 -10.93 -13.24 18.39
C GLU A 270 -11.06 -12.69 19.81
N ILE A 271 -12.08 -13.14 20.54
CA ILE A 271 -12.27 -12.81 21.94
C ILE A 271 -11.62 -13.90 22.78
N VAL A 272 -10.63 -13.56 23.60
CA VAL A 272 -9.90 -14.49 24.47
C VAL A 272 -10.00 -13.98 25.92
N PRO A 273 -11.01 -14.41 26.68
CA PRO A 273 -11.35 -13.83 28.00
C PRO A 273 -10.21 -13.91 29.02
N ASP A 274 -9.39 -14.94 28.96
CA ASP A 274 -8.34 -15.22 29.94
C ASP A 274 -7.01 -14.53 29.69
N THR A 275 -6.96 -13.62 28.69
CA THR A 275 -5.75 -12.86 28.37
C THR A 275 -5.86 -11.41 28.83
N PRO A 276 -4.73 -10.75 29.18
CA PRO A 276 -4.75 -9.36 29.63
C PRO A 276 -5.35 -8.38 28.62
N PHE A 277 -5.43 -8.77 27.36
CA PHE A 277 -5.84 -7.92 26.26
C PHE A 277 -7.23 -8.23 25.70
N PHE A 278 -7.90 -9.29 26.10
CA PHE A 278 -9.23 -9.73 25.67
C PHE A 278 -9.40 -9.96 24.17
N LEU A 279 -8.74 -9.15 23.32
CA LEU A 279 -8.89 -9.18 21.87
C LEU A 279 -7.57 -9.64 21.25
N ARG A 280 -7.62 -10.73 20.49
CA ARG A 280 -6.50 -11.25 19.72
C ARG A 280 -6.75 -11.04 18.23
N PRO A 281 -5.78 -10.44 17.49
CA PRO A 281 -5.89 -10.33 16.04
C PRO A 281 -5.98 -11.72 15.40
N ARG A 282 -6.90 -11.90 14.47
CA ARG A 282 -6.97 -13.15 13.69
C ARG A 282 -5.84 -13.19 12.65
N PHE A 283 -5.33 -14.38 12.45
CA PHE A 283 -4.28 -14.67 11.48
C PHE A 283 -4.63 -14.28 10.03
N ILE A 284 -5.91 -14.37 9.65
CA ILE A 284 -6.43 -13.98 8.35
C ILE A 284 -6.77 -12.48 8.24
N GLY A 285 -6.56 -11.72 9.30
CA GLY A 285 -6.86 -10.29 9.38
C GLY A 285 -8.19 -9.98 10.01
N MET A 286 -8.50 -8.69 10.06
CA MET A 286 -9.75 -8.14 10.60
C MET A 286 -10.32 -7.09 9.65
N SER A 287 -11.60 -6.77 9.85
CA SER A 287 -12.31 -5.75 9.09
C SER A 287 -11.54 -4.42 9.03
N LEU A 288 -11.57 -3.82 7.84
CA LEU A 288 -11.00 -2.50 7.59
C LEU A 288 -11.57 -1.43 8.53
N PHE A 289 -12.86 -1.53 8.86
CA PHE A 289 -13.56 -0.55 9.68
C PHE A 289 -13.38 -0.81 11.19
N ILE A 290 -13.07 -2.04 11.59
CA ILE A 290 -12.66 -2.37 12.96
C ILE A 290 -11.23 -1.88 13.21
N THR A 291 -10.32 -2.12 12.26
CA THR A 291 -8.93 -1.69 12.40
C THR A 291 -8.76 -0.18 12.21
N THR A 292 -9.61 0.43 11.39
CA THR A 292 -9.53 1.86 11.05
C THR A 292 -10.92 2.52 11.07
N PRO A 293 -11.52 2.76 12.26
CA PRO A 293 -12.85 3.36 12.37
C PRO A 293 -13.02 4.70 11.66
N ALA A 294 -11.95 5.49 11.50
CA ALA A 294 -11.98 6.75 10.76
C ALA A 294 -12.37 6.58 9.28
N PHE A 295 -12.24 5.39 8.70
CA PHE A 295 -12.67 5.12 7.33
C PHE A 295 -14.20 5.09 7.15
N LEU A 296 -15.00 5.08 8.21
CA LEU A 296 -16.46 5.24 8.12
C LEU A 296 -16.86 6.57 7.45
N TRP A 297 -16.03 7.59 7.54
CA TRP A 297 -16.28 8.87 6.87
C TRP A 297 -16.19 8.81 5.34
N ILE A 298 -15.62 7.75 4.77
CA ILE A 298 -15.64 7.52 3.31
C ILE A 298 -17.07 7.47 2.79
N PHE A 299 -18.00 6.85 3.53
CA PHE A 299 -19.41 6.80 3.14
C PHE A 299 -20.08 8.17 3.11
N VAL A 300 -19.61 9.10 3.93
CA VAL A 300 -20.07 10.50 3.89
C VAL A 300 -19.56 11.21 2.63
N ALA A 301 -18.29 11.00 2.28
CA ALA A 301 -17.72 11.57 1.06
C ALA A 301 -18.44 11.06 -0.20
N LEU A 302 -18.82 9.79 -0.22
CA LEU A 302 -19.52 9.19 -1.36
C LEU A 302 -20.91 9.79 -1.60
N ARG A 303 -21.57 10.42 -0.62
CA ARG A 303 -22.84 11.15 -0.81
C ARG A 303 -22.66 12.39 -1.72
N GLU A 304 -21.48 12.98 -1.70
CA GLU A 304 -21.17 14.18 -2.50
C GLU A 304 -20.49 13.86 -3.84
N ILE A 305 -20.39 12.56 -4.19
CA ILE A 305 -19.68 12.10 -5.40
C ILE A 305 -20.20 12.76 -6.69
N ARG A 306 -21.47 13.16 -6.70
CA ARG A 306 -22.08 13.81 -7.87
C ARG A 306 -21.75 15.32 -7.98
N ARG A 307 -21.16 15.92 -6.95
CA ARG A 307 -20.93 17.38 -6.88
C ARG A 307 -19.48 17.77 -7.09
N ASP A 308 -18.53 16.89 -6.80
CA ASP A 308 -17.10 17.20 -6.92
C ASP A 308 -16.36 16.11 -7.71
N VAL A 309 -15.89 16.49 -8.89
CA VAL A 309 -15.10 15.59 -9.79
C VAL A 309 -13.83 15.11 -9.12
N ALA A 310 -13.21 15.86 -8.20
CA ALA A 310 -12.04 15.42 -7.50
C ALA A 310 -12.37 14.29 -6.51
N VAL A 311 -13.53 14.34 -5.84
CA VAL A 311 -14.05 13.24 -5.01
C VAL A 311 -14.35 12.02 -5.87
N VAL A 312 -15.01 12.22 -7.04
CA VAL A 312 -15.24 11.14 -8.02
C VAL A 312 -13.95 10.47 -8.42
N ALA A 313 -12.95 11.25 -8.85
CA ALA A 313 -11.66 10.71 -9.30
C ALA A 313 -10.93 9.96 -8.18
N THR A 314 -10.96 10.49 -6.94
CA THR A 314 -10.34 9.86 -5.80
C THR A 314 -11.05 8.55 -5.40
N GLY A 315 -12.39 8.54 -5.41
CA GLY A 315 -13.19 7.35 -5.17
C GLY A 315 -12.98 6.28 -6.25
N ALA A 316 -12.93 6.70 -7.51
CA ALA A 316 -12.62 5.81 -8.63
C ALA A 316 -11.19 5.24 -8.52
N ALA A 317 -10.20 6.05 -8.13
CA ALA A 317 -8.83 5.57 -7.92
C ALA A 317 -8.77 4.51 -6.80
N ALA A 318 -9.47 4.75 -5.69
CA ALA A 318 -9.57 3.77 -4.60
C ALA A 318 -10.21 2.45 -5.06
N LEU A 319 -11.36 2.54 -5.75
CA LEU A 319 -12.08 1.37 -6.23
C LEU A 319 -11.27 0.58 -7.26
N LEU A 320 -10.66 1.26 -8.23
CA LEU A 320 -9.87 0.62 -9.28
C LEU A 320 -8.59 -0.03 -8.73
N ALA A 321 -7.93 0.58 -7.73
CA ALA A 321 -6.78 -0.03 -7.07
C ALA A 321 -7.15 -1.31 -6.30
N LEU A 322 -8.35 -1.35 -5.69
CA LEU A 322 -8.86 -2.50 -4.93
C LEU A 322 -9.53 -3.56 -5.82
N LEU A 323 -9.89 -3.21 -7.05
CA LEU A 323 -10.71 -4.07 -7.90
C LEU A 323 -10.12 -5.48 -8.11
N PRO A 324 -8.82 -5.66 -8.41
CA PRO A 324 -8.24 -7.00 -8.51
C PRO A 324 -8.30 -7.77 -7.20
N ASP A 325 -8.08 -7.10 -6.07
CA ASP A 325 -8.08 -7.74 -4.76
C ASP A 325 -9.50 -8.22 -4.35
N LEU A 326 -10.55 -7.54 -4.81
CA LEU A 326 -11.95 -7.98 -4.60
C LEU A 326 -12.27 -9.31 -5.31
N PHE A 327 -11.54 -9.65 -6.35
CA PHE A 327 -11.70 -10.88 -7.12
C PHE A 327 -10.59 -11.89 -6.87
N HIS A 328 -9.64 -11.59 -5.97
CA HIS A 328 -8.49 -12.45 -5.69
C HIS A 328 -8.85 -13.67 -4.84
N GLY A 329 -8.17 -14.79 -5.08
CA GLY A 329 -8.43 -16.07 -4.42
C GLY A 329 -8.26 -16.08 -2.91
N THR A 330 -7.36 -15.27 -2.33
CA THR A 330 -7.19 -15.15 -0.87
C THR A 330 -7.50 -13.75 -0.37
N VAL A 331 -7.84 -13.63 0.91
CA VAL A 331 -7.97 -12.34 1.61
C VAL A 331 -6.64 -11.83 2.16
N GLY A 332 -5.58 -12.61 1.99
CA GLY A 332 -4.26 -12.41 2.57
C GLY A 332 -3.95 -13.48 3.62
N PHE A 333 -2.71 -13.49 4.08
CA PHE A 333 -2.16 -14.48 5.01
C PHE A 333 -1.30 -13.80 6.06
N GLN A 334 -1.34 -14.26 7.31
CA GLN A 334 -0.58 -13.71 8.45
C GLN A 334 -0.70 -12.19 8.57
N GLN A 335 -1.90 -11.64 8.49
CA GLN A 335 -2.12 -10.21 8.48
C GLN A 335 -2.97 -9.76 9.68
N PHE A 336 -2.67 -8.57 10.19
CA PHE A 336 -3.43 -7.96 11.27
C PHE A 336 -4.80 -7.46 10.80
N GLY A 337 -4.84 -6.68 9.73
CA GLY A 337 -6.05 -6.14 9.11
C GLY A 337 -6.05 -6.43 7.61
N TYR A 338 -7.07 -5.95 6.89
CA TYR A 338 -7.19 -6.16 5.45
C TYR A 338 -6.10 -5.37 4.71
N ARG A 339 -4.90 -5.97 4.54
CA ARG A 339 -3.70 -5.30 4.02
C ARG A 339 -3.83 -4.82 2.59
N PHE A 340 -4.67 -5.44 1.76
CA PHE A 340 -4.88 -5.01 0.37
C PHE A 340 -5.44 -3.59 0.28
N SER A 341 -6.08 -3.09 1.35
CA SER A 341 -6.48 -1.68 1.44
C SER A 341 -5.33 -0.68 1.35
N ILE A 342 -4.08 -1.11 1.59
CA ILE A 342 -2.90 -0.25 1.50
C ILE A 342 -2.69 0.22 0.05
N ASP A 343 -3.05 -0.58 -0.95
CA ASP A 343 -2.96 -0.21 -2.37
C ASP A 343 -3.85 1.00 -2.73
N ALA A 344 -4.95 1.19 -1.98
CA ALA A 344 -5.86 2.32 -2.13
C ALA A 344 -5.74 3.37 -1.01
N GLN A 345 -4.88 3.15 -0.01
CA GLN A 345 -4.86 3.92 1.23
C GLN A 345 -4.75 5.44 1.06
N PRO A 346 -3.91 6.02 0.16
CA PRO A 346 -3.84 7.47 0.02
C PRO A 346 -5.17 8.07 -0.41
N PHE A 347 -5.94 7.35 -1.20
CA PHE A 347 -7.27 7.75 -1.66
C PHE A 347 -8.31 7.59 -0.55
N LEU A 348 -8.28 6.48 0.19
CA LEU A 348 -9.20 6.22 1.31
C LEU A 348 -9.02 7.26 2.42
N VAL A 349 -7.80 7.63 2.76
CA VAL A 349 -7.52 8.70 3.73
C VAL A 349 -8.05 10.05 3.23
N ALA A 350 -7.79 10.39 1.97
CA ALA A 350 -8.30 11.64 1.39
C ALA A 350 -9.83 11.69 1.39
N LEU A 351 -10.51 10.58 1.07
CA LEU A 351 -11.97 10.47 1.13
C LEU A 351 -12.50 10.58 2.57
N ALA A 352 -11.86 9.94 3.54
CA ALA A 352 -12.28 10.04 4.93
C ALA A 352 -12.20 11.51 5.44
N LEU A 353 -11.11 12.19 5.13
CA LEU A 353 -10.95 13.61 5.47
C LEU A 353 -11.96 14.51 4.72
N ALA A 354 -12.20 14.23 3.45
CA ALA A 354 -13.21 14.94 2.65
C ALA A 354 -14.60 14.74 3.25
N GLY A 355 -14.94 13.53 3.68
CA GLY A 355 -16.20 13.21 4.34
C GLY A 355 -16.41 14.04 5.61
N ASP A 356 -15.38 14.20 6.45
CA ASP A 356 -15.47 15.07 7.62
C ASP A 356 -15.62 16.54 7.26
N GLY A 357 -14.91 17.03 6.26
CA GLY A 357 -15.03 18.39 5.76
C GLY A 357 -16.43 18.69 5.21
N LEU A 358 -17.04 17.75 4.50
CA LEU A 358 -18.36 17.88 3.87
C LEU A 358 -19.51 17.90 4.87
N ILE A 359 -19.43 17.23 6.01
CA ILE A 359 -20.44 17.31 7.08
C ILE A 359 -20.72 18.77 7.48
N ARG A 360 -19.73 19.64 7.33
CA ARG A 360 -19.80 21.06 7.74
C ARG A 360 -19.88 22.04 6.57
N GLY A 361 -19.96 21.56 5.32
CA GLY A 361 -20.09 22.37 4.11
C GLY A 361 -18.80 23.04 3.61
N VAL A 362 -17.73 23.09 4.40
CA VAL A 362 -16.41 23.67 4.03
C VAL A 362 -15.32 23.12 4.94
N TRP A 363 -14.09 23.04 4.47
CA TRP A 363 -12.91 22.80 5.30
C TRP A 363 -12.84 23.80 6.47
N ARG A 364 -13.12 23.32 7.70
CA ARG A 364 -12.93 24.13 8.91
C ARG A 364 -11.48 24.02 9.38
N ARG A 365 -11.12 24.82 10.38
CA ARG A 365 -9.77 24.84 10.95
C ARG A 365 -9.39 23.48 11.55
N TRP A 366 -10.36 22.75 12.11
CA TRP A 366 -10.16 21.47 12.80
C TRP A 366 -11.18 20.43 12.33
N PRO A 367 -10.78 19.11 12.27
CA PRO A 367 -11.73 18.01 12.10
C PRO A 367 -12.83 18.02 13.18
N THR A 368 -13.92 17.30 12.93
CA THR A 368 -14.99 17.15 13.94
C THR A 368 -14.47 16.35 15.14
N VAL A 369 -15.05 16.58 16.32
CA VAL A 369 -14.69 15.82 17.53
C VAL A 369 -14.90 14.33 17.31
N ILE A 370 -16.01 13.94 16.65
CA ILE A 370 -16.32 12.52 16.36
C ILE A 370 -15.26 11.91 15.43
N PHE A 371 -14.80 12.65 14.41
CA PHE A 371 -13.69 12.19 13.56
C PHE A 371 -12.39 12.03 14.37
N ILE A 372 -12.09 12.97 15.27
CA ILE A 372 -10.91 12.90 16.14
C ILE A 372 -10.98 11.67 17.04
N VAL A 373 -12.15 11.37 17.62
CA VAL A 373 -12.35 10.14 18.41
C VAL A 373 -12.09 8.90 17.56
N ALA A 374 -12.67 8.82 16.36
CA ALA A 374 -12.44 7.70 15.44
C ALA A 374 -10.97 7.59 15.00
N LEU A 375 -10.29 8.71 14.79
CA LEU A 375 -8.84 8.75 14.52
C LEU A 375 -8.05 8.18 15.71
N VAL A 376 -8.34 8.62 16.94
CA VAL A 376 -7.66 8.12 18.15
C VAL A 376 -7.88 6.62 18.33
N LEU A 377 -9.10 6.12 18.08
CA LEU A 377 -9.38 4.69 18.10
C LEU A 377 -8.60 3.93 17.02
N SER A 378 -8.52 4.48 15.80
CA SER A 378 -7.71 3.90 14.72
C SER A 378 -6.23 3.81 15.10
N LEU A 379 -5.68 4.87 15.70
CA LEU A 379 -4.30 4.89 16.22
C LEU A 379 -4.11 3.83 17.31
N ALA A 380 -5.00 3.79 18.30
CA ALA A 380 -4.91 2.86 19.42
C ALA A 380 -4.90 1.40 18.94
N VAL A 381 -5.82 1.04 18.05
CA VAL A 381 -5.93 -0.34 17.53
C VAL A 381 -4.68 -0.73 16.75
N ASN A 382 -4.20 0.12 15.83
CA ASN A 382 -3.06 -0.24 14.97
C ASN A 382 -1.72 -0.22 15.72
N ILE A 383 -1.51 0.72 16.66
CA ILE A 383 -0.31 0.76 17.50
C ILE A 383 -0.30 -0.46 18.43
N TYR A 384 -1.43 -0.72 19.10
CA TYR A 384 -1.57 -1.90 19.97
C TYR A 384 -1.25 -3.19 19.20
N ALA A 385 -1.92 -3.43 18.07
CA ALA A 385 -1.73 -4.65 17.29
C ALA A 385 -0.29 -4.79 16.77
N THR A 386 0.33 -3.69 16.32
CA THR A 386 1.72 -3.73 15.88
C THR A 386 2.64 -4.18 17.01
N ILE A 387 2.50 -3.61 18.22
CA ILE A 387 3.32 -3.99 19.37
C ILE A 387 2.98 -5.43 19.81
N ALA A 388 1.70 -5.77 19.97
CA ALA A 388 1.26 -7.07 20.42
C ALA A 388 1.78 -8.20 19.53
N ILE A 389 1.67 -8.03 18.22
CA ILE A 389 2.10 -9.05 17.26
C ILE A 389 3.63 -9.08 17.14
N THR A 390 4.28 -7.93 16.93
CA THR A 390 5.71 -7.91 16.58
C THR A 390 6.64 -8.12 17.77
N ARG A 391 6.19 -7.85 19.00
CA ARG A 391 7.00 -7.95 20.22
C ARG A 391 6.60 -9.11 21.13
N PHE A 392 5.34 -9.53 21.06
CA PHE A 392 4.79 -10.54 21.96
C PHE A 392 4.20 -11.73 21.20
N GLU A 393 4.28 -11.74 19.86
CA GLU A 393 3.72 -12.79 18.99
C GLU A 393 2.23 -13.06 19.31
N TYR A 394 1.53 -12.04 19.82
CA TYR A 394 0.16 -12.14 20.29
C TYR A 394 -0.83 -12.03 19.14
N TRP A 395 -1.01 -13.12 18.43
CA TRP A 395 -2.06 -13.31 17.44
C TRP A 395 -2.40 -14.80 17.28
N GLN A 396 -3.48 -15.09 16.53
CA GLN A 396 -3.98 -16.45 16.31
C GLN A 396 -2.96 -17.33 15.59
#